data_3e64c2c79e8c023fb761a3c68c0b750d
#
_entry.id   3e64c2c79e8c023fb761a3c68c0b750d
#
_cell.length_a   1.000
_cell.length_b   1.000
_cell.length_c   1.000
_cell.angle_alpha   90.00
_cell.angle_beta   90.00
_cell.angle_gamma   90.00
#
_symmetry.space_group_name_H-M   'P 1'
#
loop_
_entity.id
_entity.type
_entity.pdbx_description
1 polymer ?
#
loop_
_entity_poly.entity_id
_entity_poly.type
_entity_poly.pdbx_seq_one_letter_code
_entity_poly.pdbx_strand_id
1 'polypeptide(L)'
;MKLLELYEDLFQYVCRLNRVSRTEAHPEYARVRSEVKTLLEEINRNAASDVRLSNQTKKLELPIIFFVDNLVCTSRLKFASQWVENRLAKEKNELAGDERFFDFLEQDLTDTSEEAAERLAVCYVCLGFGFSGMYQGRPEQIRKYIEQIFPRVRQWIDSDPRTKISEDAYRYTDTRVLTEPPSKKIVLVTILFVFLSLSALAVYYGLYAKASQELTKSIDQIRKSETTKR
;
A
#
# COMPACT_ATOMS: atom_id res chain seq x y z
N MET A 1 -6.29 27.41 14.92
CA MET A 1 -6.51 25.96 14.70
C MET A 1 -6.43 25.73 13.18
N LYS A 2 -5.66 24.74 12.75
CA LYS A 2 -5.55 24.38 11.33
C LYS A 2 -6.67 23.41 10.96
N LEU A 3 -7.11 23.43 9.68
CA LEU A 3 -8.18 22.54 9.20
C LEU A 3 -7.87 21.05 9.49
N LEU A 4 -6.63 20.61 9.25
CA LEU A 4 -6.22 19.22 9.47
C LEU A 4 -6.33 18.79 10.95
N GLU A 5 -6.07 19.70 11.89
CA GLU A 5 -6.16 19.45 13.34
C GLU A 5 -7.59 19.06 13.76
N LEU A 6 -8.61 19.61 13.07
CA LEU A 6 -10.02 19.28 13.34
C LEU A 6 -10.35 17.79 13.08
N TYR A 7 -9.64 17.15 12.17
CA TYR A 7 -9.88 15.77 11.78
C TYR A 7 -8.98 14.75 12.51
N GLU A 8 -8.10 15.23 13.39
CA GLU A 8 -7.11 14.36 14.05
C GLU A 8 -7.78 13.24 14.87
N ASP A 9 -8.76 13.55 15.68
CA ASP A 9 -9.45 12.56 16.51
C ASP A 9 -10.16 11.50 15.65
N LEU A 10 -10.77 11.90 14.54
CA LEU A 10 -11.40 10.98 13.59
C LEU A 10 -10.34 10.07 12.94
N PHE A 11 -9.22 10.62 12.50
CA PHE A 11 -8.14 9.84 11.91
C PHE A 11 -7.52 8.86 12.92
N GLN A 12 -7.29 9.28 14.15
CA GLN A 12 -6.82 8.40 15.21
C GLN A 12 -7.83 7.29 15.51
N TYR A 13 -9.13 7.61 15.54
CA TYR A 13 -10.19 6.62 15.73
C TYR A 13 -10.19 5.57 14.63
N VAL A 14 -10.12 6.00 13.38
CA VAL A 14 -10.08 5.10 12.21
C VAL A 14 -8.83 4.21 12.22
N CYS A 15 -7.67 4.75 12.61
CA CYS A 15 -6.45 3.96 12.81
C CYS A 15 -6.63 2.89 13.88
N ARG A 16 -7.24 3.24 15.03
CA ARG A 16 -7.56 2.26 16.09
C ARG A 16 -8.51 1.19 15.59
N LEU A 17 -9.56 1.57 14.86
CA LEU A 17 -10.53 0.65 14.29
C LEU A 17 -9.89 -0.33 13.31
N ASN A 18 -9.01 0.15 12.43
CA ASN A 18 -8.25 -0.69 11.51
C ASN A 18 -7.32 -1.67 12.26
N ARG A 19 -6.69 -1.24 13.34
CA ARG A 19 -5.87 -2.11 14.19
C ARG A 19 -6.73 -3.19 14.84
N VAL A 20 -7.86 -2.81 15.43
CA VAL A 20 -8.80 -3.74 16.08
C VAL A 20 -9.38 -4.74 15.08
N SER A 21 -9.62 -4.35 13.83
CA SER A 21 -10.11 -5.26 12.78
C SER A 21 -9.16 -6.44 12.49
N ARG A 22 -7.89 -6.33 12.87
CA ARG A 22 -6.85 -7.37 12.72
C ARG A 22 -6.68 -8.25 13.96
N THR A 23 -7.39 -7.95 15.04
CA THR A 23 -7.36 -8.70 16.30
C THR A 23 -8.65 -9.50 16.47
N GLU A 24 -8.73 -10.33 17.51
CA GLU A 24 -9.95 -11.06 17.84
C GLU A 24 -11.03 -10.17 18.50
N ALA A 25 -10.66 -8.94 18.90
CA ALA A 25 -11.60 -7.99 19.48
C ALA A 25 -12.49 -7.40 18.38
N HIS A 26 -13.79 -7.63 18.52
CA HIS A 26 -14.77 -7.10 17.56
C HIS A 26 -15.66 -6.07 18.26
N PRO A 27 -15.53 -4.79 17.95
CA PRO A 27 -16.43 -3.76 18.44
C PRO A 27 -17.84 -3.99 17.88
N GLU A 28 -18.82 -3.50 18.61
CA GLU A 28 -20.22 -3.58 18.20
C GLU A 28 -20.54 -2.54 17.11
N TYR A 29 -21.33 -2.92 16.12
CA TYR A 29 -21.74 -2.05 15.00
C TYR A 29 -22.34 -0.71 15.47
N ALA A 30 -23.34 -0.79 16.40
CA ALA A 30 -24.05 0.38 16.88
C ALA A 30 -23.10 1.37 17.57
N ARG A 31 -22.16 0.85 18.35
CA ARG A 31 -21.15 1.66 19.03
C ARG A 31 -20.25 2.38 18.06
N VAL A 32 -19.65 1.64 17.08
CA VAL A 32 -18.76 2.24 16.09
C VAL A 32 -19.49 3.31 15.29
N ARG A 33 -20.74 3.04 14.88
CA ARG A 33 -21.53 4.00 14.14
C ARG A 33 -21.82 5.27 14.94
N SER A 34 -22.17 5.13 16.21
CA SER A 34 -22.40 6.27 17.12
C SER A 34 -21.12 7.08 17.32
N GLU A 35 -19.99 6.42 17.58
CA GLU A 35 -18.70 7.10 17.80
C GLU A 35 -18.27 7.88 16.55
N VAL A 36 -18.40 7.31 15.34
CA VAL A 36 -18.10 8.00 14.10
C VAL A 36 -19.00 9.24 13.92
N LYS A 37 -20.31 9.12 14.14
CA LYS A 37 -21.24 10.25 14.03
C LYS A 37 -20.88 11.35 15.03
N THR A 38 -20.59 11.00 16.27
CA THR A 38 -20.16 11.96 17.29
C THR A 38 -18.91 12.73 16.86
N LEU A 39 -17.90 12.03 16.32
CA LEU A 39 -16.67 12.68 15.85
C LEU A 39 -16.95 13.63 14.67
N LEU A 40 -17.80 13.26 13.72
CA LEU A 40 -18.22 14.14 12.62
C LEU A 40 -18.97 15.38 13.11
N GLU A 41 -19.83 15.23 14.14
CA GLU A 41 -20.53 16.34 14.78
C GLU A 41 -19.58 17.26 15.55
N GLU A 42 -18.56 16.70 16.22
CA GLU A 42 -17.52 17.45 16.93
C GLU A 42 -16.67 18.30 15.99
N ILE A 43 -16.30 17.76 14.82
CA ILE A 43 -15.61 18.51 13.76
C ILE A 43 -16.42 19.75 13.38
N ASN A 44 -17.71 19.58 13.11
CA ASN A 44 -18.58 20.70 12.75
C ASN A 44 -18.76 21.70 13.89
N ARG A 45 -18.89 21.23 15.12
CA ARG A 45 -19.02 22.08 16.33
C ARG A 45 -17.76 22.91 16.55
N ASN A 46 -16.58 22.28 16.46
CA ASN A 46 -15.31 22.94 16.65
C ASN A 46 -15.01 23.96 15.54
N ALA A 47 -15.46 23.69 14.31
CA ALA A 47 -15.35 24.62 13.19
C ALA A 47 -16.33 25.83 13.27
N ALA A 48 -17.42 25.70 14.03
CA ALA A 48 -18.51 26.71 14.04
C ALA A 48 -18.07 28.10 14.53
N SER A 49 -17.00 28.17 15.33
CA SER A 49 -16.45 29.44 15.84
C SER A 49 -15.69 30.26 14.78
N ASP A 50 -15.31 29.65 13.66
CA ASP A 50 -14.57 30.27 12.56
C ASP A 50 -15.31 30.04 11.24
N VAL A 51 -15.78 31.13 10.62
CA VAL A 51 -16.55 31.08 9.36
C VAL A 51 -15.76 30.41 8.25
N ARG A 52 -14.45 30.62 8.17
CA ARG A 52 -13.57 30.01 7.18
C ARG A 52 -13.52 28.49 7.39
N LEU A 53 -13.26 28.03 8.61
CA LEU A 53 -13.22 26.62 8.93
C LEU A 53 -14.58 25.96 8.74
N SER A 54 -15.67 26.59 9.13
CA SER A 54 -17.04 26.10 8.93
C SER A 54 -17.37 25.88 7.44
N ASN A 55 -16.94 26.80 6.56
CA ASN A 55 -17.14 26.64 5.12
C ASN A 55 -16.28 25.48 4.55
N GLN A 56 -15.07 25.31 5.04
CA GLN A 56 -14.20 24.23 4.59
C GLN A 56 -14.66 22.86 5.07
N THR A 57 -15.10 22.73 6.33
CA THR A 57 -15.64 21.47 6.86
C THR A 57 -16.91 21.04 6.12
N LYS A 58 -17.78 22.00 5.70
CA LYS A 58 -18.92 21.68 4.85
C LYS A 58 -18.52 21.10 3.50
N LYS A 59 -17.46 21.63 2.87
CA LYS A 59 -16.94 21.08 1.59
C LYS A 59 -16.33 19.70 1.77
N LEU A 60 -15.73 19.41 2.92
CA LEU A 60 -15.11 18.13 3.23
C LEU A 60 -16.06 17.10 3.84
N GLU A 61 -17.30 17.47 4.16
CA GLU A 61 -18.27 16.56 4.82
C GLU A 61 -18.42 15.25 4.02
N LEU A 62 -18.75 15.35 2.74
CA LEU A 62 -18.93 14.18 1.89
C LEU A 62 -17.62 13.40 1.64
N PRO A 63 -16.50 14.02 1.26
CA PRO A 63 -15.23 13.33 1.12
C PRO A 63 -14.83 12.51 2.36
N ILE A 64 -15.01 13.07 3.54
CA ILE A 64 -14.70 12.38 4.81
C ILE A 64 -15.68 11.23 5.09
N ILE A 65 -16.96 11.40 4.81
CA ILE A 65 -17.95 10.33 4.92
C ILE A 65 -17.58 9.16 3.97
N PHE A 66 -17.22 9.46 2.72
CA PHE A 66 -16.80 8.45 1.76
C PHE A 66 -15.55 7.70 2.21
N PHE A 67 -14.57 8.42 2.76
CA PHE A 67 -13.37 7.84 3.34
C PHE A 67 -13.69 6.86 4.49
N VAL A 68 -14.51 7.26 5.44
CA VAL A 68 -14.89 6.42 6.58
C VAL A 68 -15.67 5.18 6.10
N ASP A 69 -16.65 5.39 5.22
CA ASP A 69 -17.44 4.29 4.66
C ASP A 69 -16.56 3.27 3.93
N ASN A 70 -15.65 3.72 3.08
CA ASN A 70 -14.73 2.86 2.35
C ASN A 70 -13.85 2.05 3.29
N LEU A 71 -13.24 2.69 4.31
CA LEU A 71 -12.39 2.00 5.28
C LEU A 71 -13.13 0.93 6.08
N VAL A 72 -14.36 1.23 6.53
CA VAL A 72 -15.15 0.25 7.29
C VAL A 72 -15.61 -0.88 6.38
N CYS A 73 -16.12 -0.57 5.17
CA CYS A 73 -16.59 -1.57 4.21
C CYS A 73 -15.48 -2.53 3.76
N THR A 74 -14.24 -2.06 3.61
CA THR A 74 -13.10 -2.87 3.18
C THR A 74 -12.35 -3.53 4.34
N SER A 75 -12.73 -3.24 5.58
CA SER A 75 -12.10 -3.79 6.78
C SER A 75 -12.48 -5.26 7.02
N ARG A 76 -11.75 -5.90 7.96
CA ARG A 76 -12.07 -7.26 8.43
C ARG A 76 -13.05 -7.29 9.62
N LEU A 77 -13.78 -6.21 9.85
CA LEU A 77 -14.77 -6.13 10.91
C LEU A 77 -15.95 -7.05 10.60
N LYS A 78 -16.45 -7.76 11.60
CA LYS A 78 -17.60 -8.69 11.43
C LYS A 78 -18.85 -8.01 10.88
N PHE A 79 -19.02 -6.72 11.15
CA PHE A 79 -20.17 -5.94 10.70
C PHE A 79 -19.90 -5.17 9.39
N ALA A 80 -18.79 -5.39 8.70
CA ALA A 80 -18.49 -4.69 7.45
C ALA A 80 -19.61 -4.84 6.41
N SER A 81 -20.20 -6.03 6.26
CA SER A 81 -21.34 -6.26 5.36
C SER A 81 -22.57 -5.46 5.77
N GLN A 82 -22.87 -5.38 7.07
CA GLN A 82 -23.98 -4.55 7.58
C GLN A 82 -23.73 -3.05 7.33
N TRP A 83 -22.46 -2.61 7.39
CA TRP A 83 -22.10 -1.23 7.06
C TRP A 83 -22.27 -0.94 5.58
N VAL A 84 -21.94 -1.86 4.68
CA VAL A 84 -22.17 -1.73 3.23
C VAL A 84 -23.64 -1.43 2.91
N GLU A 85 -24.57 -2.13 3.59
CA GLU A 85 -26.00 -1.89 3.42
C GLU A 85 -26.46 -0.52 3.96
N ASN A 86 -25.76 -0.03 4.99
CA ASN A 86 -26.13 1.16 5.75
C ASN A 86 -24.98 2.20 5.78
N ARG A 87 -24.38 2.49 4.64
CA ARG A 87 -23.31 3.51 4.52
C ARG A 87 -23.79 4.87 5.04
N LEU A 88 -22.91 5.64 5.65
CA LEU A 88 -23.21 7.01 6.08
C LEU A 88 -23.53 7.92 4.89
N ALA A 89 -22.87 7.71 3.76
CA ALA A 89 -23.15 8.44 2.51
C ALA A 89 -24.60 8.28 2.04
N LYS A 90 -25.20 7.10 2.27
CA LYS A 90 -26.62 6.85 1.94
C LYS A 90 -27.58 7.74 2.74
N GLU A 91 -27.25 8.09 3.98
CA GLU A 91 -28.04 9.04 4.78
C GLU A 91 -28.02 10.47 4.20
N LYS A 92 -27.00 10.77 3.37
CA LYS A 92 -26.86 12.04 2.63
C LYS A 92 -27.39 11.94 1.19
N ASN A 93 -28.10 10.86 0.84
CA ASN A 93 -28.57 10.55 -0.52
C ASN A 93 -27.45 10.45 -1.56
N GLU A 94 -26.25 10.02 -1.13
CA GLU A 94 -25.09 9.84 -1.98
C GLU A 94 -24.78 8.35 -2.16
N LEU A 95 -24.80 7.89 -3.42
CA LEU A 95 -24.56 6.49 -3.75
C LEU A 95 -23.23 6.25 -4.48
N ALA A 96 -22.68 7.30 -5.12
CA ALA A 96 -21.46 7.24 -5.93
C ALA A 96 -20.21 7.78 -5.19
N GLY A 97 -20.10 7.55 -3.88
CA GLY A 97 -19.04 8.13 -3.05
C GLY A 97 -17.62 7.75 -3.48
N ASP A 98 -17.46 6.56 -4.05
CA ASP A 98 -16.14 6.06 -4.50
C ASP A 98 -15.61 6.87 -5.71
N GLU A 99 -16.48 7.41 -6.56
CA GLU A 99 -16.14 8.27 -7.70
C GLU A 99 -16.07 9.73 -7.27
N ARG A 100 -17.09 10.20 -6.55
CA ARG A 100 -17.25 11.61 -6.16
C ARG A 100 -16.14 12.14 -5.25
N PHE A 101 -15.47 11.29 -4.47
CA PHE A 101 -14.31 11.71 -3.72
C PHE A 101 -13.24 12.32 -4.63
N PHE A 102 -13.00 11.69 -5.78
CA PHE A 102 -11.99 12.17 -6.73
C PHE A 102 -12.45 13.40 -7.49
N ASP A 103 -13.77 13.56 -7.73
CA ASP A 103 -14.31 14.80 -8.31
C ASP A 103 -14.04 16.00 -7.38
N PHE A 104 -14.26 15.87 -6.08
CA PHE A 104 -13.92 16.90 -5.10
C PHE A 104 -12.41 17.18 -5.06
N LEU A 105 -11.59 16.13 -5.11
CA LEU A 105 -10.15 16.24 -5.11
C LEU A 105 -9.65 16.96 -6.38
N GLU A 106 -10.20 16.67 -7.55
CA GLU A 106 -9.86 17.33 -8.81
C GLU A 106 -10.29 18.80 -8.81
N GLN A 107 -11.47 19.13 -8.26
CA GLN A 107 -11.88 20.51 -8.07
C GLN A 107 -10.89 21.29 -7.20
N ASP A 108 -10.47 20.74 -6.08
CA ASP A 108 -9.47 21.37 -5.21
C ASP A 108 -8.06 21.42 -5.83
N LEU A 109 -7.71 20.49 -6.73
CA LEU A 109 -6.46 20.56 -7.49
C LEU A 109 -6.46 21.70 -8.52
N THR A 110 -7.62 22.05 -9.09
CA THR A 110 -7.74 23.18 -10.02
C THR A 110 -7.81 24.54 -9.30
N ASP A 111 -8.28 24.56 -8.07
CA ASP A 111 -8.36 25.75 -7.22
C ASP A 111 -6.99 26.05 -6.59
N THR A 112 -6.40 27.22 -6.91
CA THR A 112 -5.05 27.61 -6.41
C THR A 112 -5.09 28.30 -5.04
N SER A 113 -6.26 28.42 -4.41
CA SER A 113 -6.41 29.06 -3.11
C SER A 113 -5.70 28.28 -1.98
N GLU A 114 -5.38 28.98 -0.91
CA GLU A 114 -4.81 28.39 0.29
C GLU A 114 -5.81 27.44 0.97
N GLU A 115 -7.07 27.80 0.94
CA GLU A 115 -8.18 27.00 1.42
C GLU A 115 -8.29 25.65 0.69
N ALA A 116 -8.08 25.63 -0.62
CA ALA A 116 -8.04 24.40 -1.38
C ALA A 116 -6.83 23.54 -0.99
N ALA A 117 -5.67 24.15 -0.75
CA ALA A 117 -4.48 23.45 -0.29
C ALA A 117 -4.68 22.82 1.11
N GLU A 118 -5.38 23.49 2.03
CA GLU A 118 -5.75 22.92 3.33
C GLU A 118 -6.70 21.73 3.17
N ARG A 119 -7.70 21.80 2.28
CA ARG A 119 -8.60 20.66 2.01
C ARG A 119 -7.88 19.50 1.35
N LEU A 120 -6.97 19.78 0.41
CA LEU A 120 -6.12 18.78 -0.20
C LEU A 120 -5.23 18.08 0.83
N ALA A 121 -4.76 18.77 1.89
CA ALA A 121 -3.99 18.16 2.95
C ALA A 121 -4.83 17.09 3.70
N VAL A 122 -6.10 17.36 3.96
CA VAL A 122 -7.03 16.38 4.55
C VAL A 122 -7.25 15.19 3.61
N CYS A 123 -7.50 15.44 2.32
CA CYS A 123 -7.66 14.38 1.32
C CYS A 123 -6.38 13.54 1.15
N TYR A 124 -5.22 14.18 1.19
CA TYR A 124 -3.92 13.50 1.15
C TYR A 124 -3.76 12.48 2.28
N VAL A 125 -4.16 12.86 3.50
CA VAL A 125 -4.16 11.95 4.65
C VAL A 125 -5.14 10.79 4.42
N CYS A 126 -6.33 11.03 3.86
CA CYS A 126 -7.27 9.96 3.51
C CYS A 126 -6.67 8.95 2.53
N LEU A 127 -5.99 9.42 1.47
CA LEU A 127 -5.28 8.57 0.52
C LEU A 127 -4.13 7.80 1.19
N GLY A 128 -3.38 8.46 2.09
CA GLY A 128 -2.32 7.84 2.89
C GLY A 128 -2.82 6.72 3.82
N PHE A 129 -4.03 6.83 4.33
CA PHE A 129 -4.69 5.76 5.10
C PHE A 129 -5.27 4.63 4.24
N GLY A 130 -5.14 4.71 2.93
CA GLY A 130 -5.52 3.63 2.02
C GLY A 130 -6.89 3.80 1.37
N PHE A 131 -7.48 5.02 1.39
CA PHE A 131 -8.65 5.26 0.57
C PHE A 131 -8.31 5.05 -0.91
N SER A 132 -9.05 4.18 -1.56
CA SER A 132 -8.85 3.86 -2.97
C SER A 132 -10.07 4.13 -3.85
N GLY A 133 -11.27 4.14 -3.27
CA GLY A 133 -12.52 4.40 -3.98
C GLY A 133 -12.62 3.62 -5.29
N MET A 134 -12.93 4.32 -6.40
CA MET A 134 -13.03 3.72 -7.73
C MET A 134 -11.71 3.17 -8.29
N TYR A 135 -10.58 3.50 -7.69
CA TYR A 135 -9.26 3.01 -8.09
C TYR A 135 -8.79 1.79 -7.29
N GLN A 136 -9.70 1.08 -6.64
CA GLN A 136 -9.37 -0.15 -5.93
C GLN A 136 -8.68 -1.14 -6.89
N GLY A 137 -7.51 -1.65 -6.48
CA GLY A 137 -6.66 -2.51 -7.32
C GLY A 137 -5.80 -1.78 -8.37
N ARG A 138 -5.83 -0.45 -8.41
CA ARG A 138 -5.03 0.39 -9.31
C ARG A 138 -4.17 1.40 -8.53
N PRO A 139 -3.17 0.94 -7.77
CA PRO A 139 -2.37 1.80 -6.89
C PRO A 139 -1.59 2.89 -7.62
N GLU A 140 -1.30 2.70 -8.92
CA GLU A 140 -0.61 3.69 -9.74
C GLU A 140 -1.43 4.98 -9.89
N GLN A 141 -2.76 4.88 -9.95
CA GLN A 141 -3.63 6.07 -10.05
C GLN A 141 -3.62 6.84 -8.73
N ILE A 142 -3.70 6.15 -7.60
CA ILE A 142 -3.60 6.79 -6.28
C ILE A 142 -2.24 7.47 -6.12
N ARG A 143 -1.15 6.83 -6.56
CA ARG A 143 0.19 7.42 -6.50
C ARG A 143 0.27 8.71 -7.31
N LYS A 144 -0.32 8.75 -8.52
CA LYS A 144 -0.36 9.99 -9.32
C LYS A 144 -1.05 11.14 -8.58
N TYR A 145 -2.19 10.89 -7.93
CA TYR A 145 -2.84 11.92 -7.12
C TYR A 145 -1.96 12.38 -5.95
N ILE A 146 -1.35 11.44 -5.24
CA ILE A 146 -0.41 11.76 -4.15
C ILE A 146 0.74 12.64 -4.64
N GLU A 147 1.35 12.31 -5.79
CA GLU A 147 2.43 13.09 -6.39
C GLU A 147 1.99 14.49 -6.84
N GLN A 148 0.76 14.65 -7.34
CA GLN A 148 0.19 15.94 -7.72
C GLN A 148 -0.16 16.82 -6.52
N ILE A 149 -0.67 16.23 -5.45
CA ILE A 149 -1.09 16.94 -4.24
C ILE A 149 0.11 17.35 -3.39
N PHE A 150 1.10 16.48 -3.25
CA PHE A 150 2.22 16.63 -2.31
C PHE A 150 2.93 18.01 -2.37
N PRO A 151 3.28 18.57 -3.53
CA PRO A 151 3.93 19.88 -3.59
C PRO A 151 3.12 21.01 -2.96
N ARG A 152 1.77 20.91 -3.04
CA ARG A 152 0.85 21.93 -2.53
C ARG A 152 0.60 21.81 -1.02
N VAL A 153 0.65 20.58 -0.50
CA VAL A 153 0.29 20.30 0.90
C VAL A 153 1.49 20.16 1.82
N ARG A 154 2.69 20.10 1.28
CA ARG A 154 3.93 19.90 2.02
C ARG A 154 4.07 20.81 3.24
N GLN A 155 3.74 22.09 3.10
CA GLN A 155 3.80 23.06 4.20
C GLN A 155 2.81 22.78 5.34
N TRP A 156 1.76 21.99 5.09
CA TRP A 156 0.72 21.65 6.07
C TRP A 156 0.99 20.32 6.78
N ILE A 157 1.76 19.45 6.15
CA ILE A 157 2.05 18.10 6.62
C ILE A 157 3.46 18.02 7.22
N ASP A 158 4.45 18.65 6.58
CA ASP A 158 5.86 18.67 6.98
C ASP A 158 6.17 19.93 7.78
N SER A 159 5.60 20.07 8.97
CA SER A 159 5.93 21.21 9.81
C SER A 159 7.37 21.14 10.37
N ASP A 160 7.96 19.97 10.48
CA ASP A 160 9.39 19.77 10.80
C ASP A 160 9.82 18.34 10.41
N PRO A 161 10.74 18.16 9.43
CA PRO A 161 11.27 16.85 9.08
C PRO A 161 12.02 16.16 10.24
N ARG A 162 12.25 16.86 11.34
CA ARG A 162 12.87 16.34 12.57
C ARG A 162 11.84 15.97 13.65
N THR A 163 10.58 16.36 13.48
CA THR A 163 9.52 16.02 14.43
C THR A 163 9.19 14.54 14.31
N LYS A 164 9.68 13.77 15.26
CA LYS A 164 9.32 12.36 15.39
C LYS A 164 7.83 12.27 15.74
N ILE A 165 7.07 11.43 15.04
CA ILE A 165 5.64 11.19 15.27
C ILE A 165 5.40 10.75 16.73
N SER A 166 6.32 10.00 17.33
CA SER A 166 6.49 9.84 18.76
C SER A 166 7.93 9.41 19.05
N GLU A 167 8.54 9.88 20.14
CA GLU A 167 9.88 9.43 20.53
C GLU A 167 9.93 7.91 20.77
N ASP A 168 8.87 7.34 21.30
CA ASP A 168 8.76 5.90 21.56
C ASP A 168 8.65 5.06 20.29
N ALA A 169 8.08 5.57 19.18
CA ALA A 169 8.04 4.87 17.91
C ALA A 169 9.43 4.66 17.31
N TYR A 170 10.40 5.51 17.64
CA TYR A 170 11.76 5.45 17.13
C TYR A 170 12.76 4.79 18.08
N ARG A 171 12.40 4.58 19.36
CA ARG A 171 13.25 3.89 20.33
C ARG A 171 13.56 2.45 19.96
N TYR A 172 12.68 1.81 19.21
CA TYR A 172 12.78 0.41 18.78
C TYR A 172 12.82 0.24 17.27
N THR A 173 13.06 1.32 16.51
CA THR A 173 13.27 1.19 15.08
C THR A 173 14.62 0.52 14.88
N ASP A 174 14.61 -0.79 14.66
CA ASP A 174 15.78 -1.51 14.20
C ASP A 174 16.13 -0.96 12.81
N THR A 175 17.17 -0.13 12.73
CA THR A 175 17.69 0.45 11.49
C THR A 175 18.41 -0.60 10.63
N ARG A 176 18.33 -1.88 10.99
CA ARG A 176 18.81 -2.94 10.13
C ARG A 176 17.97 -2.90 8.87
N VAL A 177 18.65 -2.69 7.75
CA VAL A 177 18.08 -2.89 6.43
C VAL A 177 17.54 -4.32 6.43
N LEU A 178 16.20 -4.47 6.46
CA LEU A 178 15.52 -5.74 6.27
C LEU A 178 15.71 -6.16 4.80
N THR A 179 16.93 -6.53 4.44
CA THR A 179 17.15 -7.37 3.29
C THR A 179 16.58 -8.73 3.70
N GLU A 180 15.38 -9.02 3.25
CA GLU A 180 14.83 -10.36 3.42
C GLU A 180 15.86 -11.34 2.88
N PRO A 181 16.33 -12.31 3.70
CA PRO A 181 17.25 -13.31 3.20
C PRO A 181 16.56 -14.04 2.04
N PRO A 182 17.27 -14.31 0.94
CA PRO A 182 16.68 -14.97 -0.23
C PRO A 182 15.93 -16.20 0.25
N SER A 183 14.66 -16.33 -0.19
CA SER A 183 13.79 -17.39 0.32
C SER A 183 14.52 -18.73 0.17
N LYS A 184 14.45 -19.59 1.18
CA LYS A 184 15.10 -20.93 1.18
C LYS A 184 14.82 -21.71 -0.11
N LYS A 185 13.69 -21.44 -0.77
CA LYS A 185 13.31 -22.03 -2.06
C LYS A 185 14.23 -21.57 -3.22
N ILE A 186 14.61 -20.30 -3.26
CA ILE A 186 15.51 -19.76 -4.30
C ILE A 186 16.90 -20.37 -4.14
N VAL A 187 17.40 -20.45 -2.92
CA VAL A 187 18.71 -21.10 -2.64
C VAL A 187 18.69 -22.56 -3.05
N LEU A 188 17.62 -23.30 -2.75
CA LEU A 188 17.49 -24.71 -3.12
C LEU A 188 17.43 -24.91 -4.63
N VAL A 189 16.70 -24.07 -5.36
CA VAL A 189 16.63 -24.09 -6.84
C VAL A 189 18.00 -23.79 -7.44
N THR A 190 18.74 -22.82 -6.90
CA THR A 190 20.09 -22.50 -7.38
C THR A 190 21.05 -23.65 -7.18
N ILE A 191 21.04 -24.31 -6.01
CA ILE A 191 21.87 -25.48 -5.72
C ILE A 191 21.53 -26.63 -6.69
N LEU A 192 20.23 -26.88 -6.92
CA LEU A 192 19.78 -27.92 -7.85
C LEU A 192 20.28 -27.65 -9.29
N PHE A 193 20.20 -26.40 -9.73
CA PHE A 193 20.66 -26.00 -11.06
C PHE A 193 22.18 -26.19 -11.23
N VAL A 194 22.96 -25.81 -10.22
CA VAL A 194 24.43 -26.02 -10.21
C VAL A 194 24.76 -27.50 -10.26
N PHE A 195 24.05 -28.32 -9.48
CA PHE A 195 24.27 -29.78 -9.47
C PHE A 195 23.94 -30.42 -10.84
N LEU A 196 22.84 -30.05 -11.46
CA LEU A 196 22.47 -30.51 -12.80
C LEU A 196 23.52 -30.12 -13.86
N SER A 197 24.00 -28.88 -13.81
CA SER A 197 25.03 -28.39 -14.74
C SER A 197 26.33 -29.15 -14.59
N LEU A 198 26.78 -29.45 -13.34
CA LEU A 198 27.99 -30.24 -13.08
C LEU A 198 27.84 -31.70 -13.54
N SER A 199 26.65 -32.30 -13.34
CA SER A 199 26.39 -33.66 -13.78
C SER A 199 26.39 -33.78 -15.31
N ALA A 200 25.82 -32.82 -16.01
CA ALA A 200 25.83 -32.76 -17.48
C ALA A 200 27.25 -32.61 -18.03
N LEU A 201 28.10 -31.80 -17.39
CA LEU A 201 29.52 -31.65 -17.73
C LEU A 201 30.29 -32.95 -17.51
N ALA A 202 30.04 -33.64 -16.41
CA ALA A 202 30.71 -34.93 -16.11
C ALA A 202 30.34 -36.01 -17.14
N VAL A 203 29.05 -36.10 -17.51
CA VAL A 203 28.59 -37.01 -18.57
C VAL A 203 29.21 -36.67 -19.93
N TYR A 204 29.24 -35.40 -20.29
CA TYR A 204 29.86 -34.93 -21.53
C TYR A 204 31.35 -35.31 -21.58
N TYR A 205 32.08 -35.07 -20.49
CA TYR A 205 33.50 -35.40 -20.40
C TYR A 205 33.75 -36.91 -20.47
N GLY A 206 32.90 -37.73 -19.83
CA GLY A 206 32.96 -39.18 -19.89
C GLY A 206 32.73 -39.73 -21.31
N LEU A 207 31.72 -39.19 -22.03
CA LEU A 207 31.45 -39.55 -23.40
C LEU A 207 32.56 -39.12 -24.36
N TYR A 208 33.12 -37.92 -24.15
CA TYR A 208 34.25 -37.43 -24.94
C TYR A 208 35.51 -38.31 -24.74
N ALA A 209 35.84 -38.65 -23.50
CA ALA A 209 36.98 -39.54 -23.20
C ALA A 209 36.81 -40.92 -23.85
N LYS A 210 35.57 -41.47 -23.80
CA LYS A 210 35.29 -42.79 -24.40
C LYS A 210 35.41 -42.77 -25.93
N ALA A 211 34.85 -41.76 -26.57
CA ALA A 211 34.94 -41.53 -28.02
C ALA A 211 36.41 -41.32 -28.47
N SER A 212 37.17 -40.55 -27.72
CA SER A 212 38.61 -40.34 -27.97
C SER A 212 39.42 -41.62 -27.87
N GLN A 213 39.15 -42.48 -26.89
CA GLN A 213 39.83 -43.81 -26.78
C GLN A 213 39.47 -44.75 -27.92
N GLU A 214 38.23 -44.77 -28.38
CA GLU A 214 37.84 -45.61 -29.52
C GLU A 214 38.49 -45.15 -30.84
N LEU A 215 38.57 -43.83 -31.05
CA LEU A 215 39.30 -43.25 -32.18
C LEU A 215 40.78 -43.61 -32.16
N THR A 216 41.43 -43.49 -31.02
CA THR A 216 42.86 -43.84 -30.86
C THR A 216 43.10 -45.33 -31.14
N LYS A 217 42.23 -46.22 -30.64
CA LYS A 217 42.33 -47.68 -30.94
C LYS A 217 42.15 -47.96 -32.41
N SER A 218 41.21 -47.31 -33.11
CA SER A 218 40.97 -47.50 -34.53
C SER A 218 42.16 -47.00 -35.37
N ILE A 219 42.77 -45.90 -35.02
CA ILE A 219 43.99 -45.39 -35.67
C ILE A 219 45.17 -46.35 -35.47
N ASP A 220 45.36 -46.88 -34.23
CA ASP A 220 46.41 -47.88 -33.98
C ASP A 220 46.20 -49.19 -34.75
N GLN A 221 44.98 -49.64 -34.95
CA GLN A 221 44.67 -50.81 -35.79
C GLN A 221 45.05 -50.60 -37.26
N ILE A 222 44.70 -49.42 -37.79
CA ILE A 222 45.06 -49.08 -39.18
C ILE A 222 46.56 -48.97 -39.34
N ARG A 223 47.27 -48.37 -38.39
CA ARG A 223 48.71 -48.24 -38.42
C ARG A 223 49.43 -49.61 -38.33
N LYS A 224 48.95 -50.55 -37.54
CA LYS A 224 49.46 -51.92 -37.49
C LYS A 224 49.20 -52.71 -38.80
N SER A 225 48.08 -52.53 -39.44
CA SER A 225 47.77 -53.19 -40.67
C SER A 225 48.63 -52.71 -41.87
N GLU A 226 49.05 -51.45 -41.86
CA GLU A 226 49.97 -50.87 -42.86
C GLU A 226 51.44 -51.39 -42.65
N THR A 227 51.85 -51.55 -41.39
CA THR A 227 53.23 -52.05 -41.11
C THR A 227 53.42 -53.55 -41.41
N THR A 228 52.33 -54.32 -41.46
CA THR A 228 52.34 -55.74 -41.78
C THR A 228 52.33 -56.03 -43.28
N LYS A 229 52.05 -55.04 -44.13
CA LYS A 229 52.02 -55.16 -45.60
C LYS A 229 53.30 -54.70 -46.31
N ARG A 230 54.32 -54.32 -45.57
CA ARG A 230 55.69 -54.08 -46.06
C ARG A 230 56.63 -55.19 -45.58
#